data_3a3f7bd4deb0aa3b934d58f9d50dd1b7
#
_entry.id   3a3f7bd4deb0aa3b934d58f9d50dd1b7
#
_cell.length_a   1.000
_cell.length_b   1.000
_cell.length_c   1.000
_cell.angle_alpha   90.00
_cell.angle_beta   90.00
_cell.angle_gamma   90.00
#
_symmetry.space_group_name_H-M   'P 1'
#
loop_
_entity.id
_entity.type
_entity.pdbx_description
1 polymer ?
#
loop_
_entity_poly.entity_id
_entity_poly.type
_entity_poly.pdbx_seq_one_letter_code
_entity_poly.pdbx_strand_id
1 'polypeptide(L)'
;MYLSKIYIKNFRGIKELQVKFDNNLNVIIGANGQLKTSLIDAIRLFYTWGEPNRDIEITKEDFYVEVTSNVDGSTTVTPSAKIDICYMFEGLSAQQEGAFYQYLDRKDDGTMVARVHLCFEMKEKGRIVSSYITGKEENGLRADWDTFYYFHPYYLGALRDSTRGLMSTRNNLLGRGIKRKIDRAGSEDDVKSIVDRANDQLLQRQEVRETQTGINDNLVQISRTVLKDVELHIEQNRIEYIVNIIKPFLPYAAADKQGFMLTQNSLGFNNLIYIASVLSDIKDCHVDDAVSIYALLIEEPEAHLHPQLQVNLYNFLKNADD
;
A
#
# COMPACT_ATOMS: atom_id res chain seq x y z
N MET A 1 9.96 -11.38 -11.25
CA MET A 1 10.86 -10.19 -11.11
C MET A 1 10.90 -9.77 -9.67
N TYR A 2 12.06 -9.39 -9.14
CA TYR A 2 12.24 -8.91 -7.77
C TYR A 2 13.28 -7.79 -7.73
N LEU A 3 13.23 -6.93 -6.71
CA LEU A 3 14.25 -5.92 -6.46
C LEU A 3 15.55 -6.60 -6.01
N SER A 4 16.52 -6.72 -6.88
CA SER A 4 17.81 -7.40 -6.59
C SER A 4 18.85 -6.47 -5.97
N LYS A 5 18.72 -5.15 -6.23
CA LYS A 5 19.69 -4.18 -5.75
C LYS A 5 19.09 -2.78 -5.67
N ILE A 6 19.45 -2.06 -4.62
CA ILE A 6 19.21 -0.62 -4.50
C ILE A 6 20.53 0.10 -4.28
N TYR A 7 20.70 1.24 -4.93
CA TYR A 7 21.77 2.17 -4.70
C TYR A 7 21.20 3.53 -4.35
N ILE A 8 21.55 4.04 -3.19
CA ILE A 8 21.00 5.29 -2.63
C ILE A 8 22.14 6.29 -2.49
N LYS A 9 21.92 7.50 -2.99
CA LYS A 9 22.86 8.60 -2.88
C LYS A 9 22.18 9.87 -2.41
N ASN A 10 22.73 10.46 -1.35
CA ASN A 10 22.31 11.73 -0.78
C ASN A 10 20.85 11.78 -0.25
N PHE A 11 20.36 10.69 0.29
CA PHE A 11 19.02 10.61 0.84
C PHE A 11 19.01 10.55 2.36
N ARG A 12 18.42 11.53 3.02
CA ARG A 12 18.39 11.68 4.49
C ARG A 12 19.79 11.55 5.09
N GLY A 13 19.99 10.66 6.05
CA GLY A 13 21.30 10.38 6.64
C GLY A 13 22.23 9.52 5.76
N ILE A 14 21.80 9.09 4.58
CA ILE A 14 22.57 8.23 3.68
C ILE A 14 23.30 9.08 2.65
N LYS A 15 24.64 9.17 2.79
CA LYS A 15 25.49 9.78 1.76
C LYS A 15 25.59 8.86 0.53
N GLU A 16 25.89 7.60 0.77
CA GLU A 16 26.01 6.56 -0.25
C GLU A 16 25.79 5.19 0.38
N LEU A 17 24.89 4.39 -0.19
CA LEU A 17 24.58 3.04 0.30
C LEU A 17 24.21 2.14 -0.87
N GLN A 18 24.75 0.94 -0.90
CA GLN A 18 24.35 -0.11 -1.81
C GLN A 18 23.91 -1.33 -1.03
N VAL A 19 22.70 -1.83 -1.32
CA VAL A 19 22.16 -3.05 -0.72
C VAL A 19 21.78 -4.03 -1.83
N LYS A 20 22.11 -5.31 -1.63
CA LYS A 20 21.66 -6.41 -2.48
C LYS A 20 20.56 -7.17 -1.75
N PHE A 21 19.59 -7.65 -2.48
CA PHE A 21 18.47 -8.43 -1.98
C PHE A 21 18.42 -9.78 -2.70
N ASP A 22 17.98 -10.79 -2.00
CA ASP A 22 17.61 -12.08 -2.55
C ASP A 22 16.17 -12.07 -3.06
N ASN A 23 15.80 -13.06 -3.85
CA ASN A 23 14.47 -13.14 -4.47
C ASN A 23 13.32 -13.23 -3.44
N ASN A 24 13.60 -13.78 -2.26
CA ASN A 24 12.62 -14.13 -1.26
C ASN A 24 12.66 -13.17 -0.06
N LEU A 25 12.64 -13.74 1.15
CA LEU A 25 12.67 -12.98 2.40
C LEU A 25 14.04 -12.32 2.63
N ASN A 26 14.03 -11.01 2.78
CA ASN A 26 15.19 -10.22 3.17
C ASN A 26 14.98 -9.64 4.56
N VAL A 27 15.93 -9.83 5.47
CA VAL A 27 15.86 -9.33 6.85
C VAL A 27 16.91 -8.25 7.05
N ILE A 28 16.46 -7.03 7.36
CA ILE A 28 17.32 -5.88 7.61
C ILE A 28 17.50 -5.72 9.12
N ILE A 29 18.71 -5.94 9.60
CA ILE A 29 19.08 -5.86 11.03
C ILE A 29 19.98 -4.66 11.26
N GLY A 30 19.80 -3.98 12.38
CA GLY A 30 20.68 -2.88 12.81
C GLY A 30 20.14 -2.20 14.07
N ALA A 31 21.00 -1.48 14.79
CA ALA A 31 20.59 -0.73 15.97
C ALA A 31 19.61 0.40 15.61
N ASN A 32 18.91 0.93 16.62
CA ASN A 32 18.02 2.07 16.42
C ASN A 32 18.84 3.29 15.96
N GLY A 33 18.28 4.04 15.01
CA GLY A 33 18.98 5.18 14.40
C GLY A 33 19.96 4.83 13.27
N GLN A 34 20.12 3.55 12.89
CA GLN A 34 21.01 3.11 11.80
C GLN A 34 20.37 3.14 10.41
N LEU A 35 19.52 4.12 10.14
CA LEU A 35 18.97 4.39 8.81
C LEU A 35 18.11 3.26 8.19
N LYS A 36 17.68 2.24 8.99
CA LYS A 36 16.81 1.16 8.50
C LYS A 36 15.53 1.71 7.87
N THR A 37 14.85 2.60 8.57
CA THR A 37 13.64 3.28 8.08
C THR A 37 13.92 4.07 6.80
N SER A 38 15.07 4.74 6.69
CA SER A 38 15.45 5.45 5.46
C SER A 38 15.63 4.51 4.27
N LEU A 39 16.17 3.30 4.49
CA LEU A 39 16.26 2.29 3.44
C LEU A 39 14.87 1.76 3.04
N ILE A 40 14.02 1.46 4.01
CA ILE A 40 12.64 1.01 3.74
C ILE A 40 11.86 2.10 3.02
N ASP A 41 11.98 3.35 3.44
CA ASP A 41 11.32 4.48 2.78
C ASP A 41 11.85 4.72 1.36
N ALA A 42 13.14 4.51 1.10
CA ALA A 42 13.69 4.55 -0.25
C ALA A 42 13.06 3.46 -1.14
N ILE A 43 12.83 2.25 -0.61
CA ILE A 43 12.13 1.18 -1.35
C ILE A 43 10.67 1.57 -1.57
N ARG A 44 9.95 1.99 -0.52
CA ARG A 44 8.55 2.43 -0.60
C ARG A 44 8.34 3.54 -1.61
N LEU A 45 9.24 4.50 -1.66
CA LEU A 45 9.18 5.64 -2.58
C LEU A 45 9.04 5.18 -4.04
N PHE A 46 9.72 4.11 -4.45
CA PHE A 46 9.60 3.55 -5.79
C PHE A 46 8.25 2.87 -6.01
N TYR A 47 7.86 1.98 -5.11
CA TYR A 47 6.65 1.19 -5.25
C TYR A 47 5.37 2.04 -5.16
N THR A 48 5.39 3.15 -4.43
CA THR A 48 4.27 4.10 -4.35
C THR A 48 4.33 5.18 -5.43
N TRP A 49 5.35 5.17 -6.31
CA TRP A 49 5.55 6.26 -7.26
C TRP A 49 4.39 6.44 -8.25
N GLY A 50 3.73 5.35 -8.64
CA GLY A 50 2.53 5.35 -9.49
C GLY A 50 1.23 5.72 -8.76
N GLU A 51 1.21 5.78 -7.43
CA GLU A 51 -0.01 6.04 -6.67
C GLU A 51 -0.36 7.53 -6.61
N PRO A 52 -1.66 7.90 -6.73
CA PRO A 52 -2.08 9.30 -6.65
C PRO A 52 -1.92 9.91 -5.26
N ASN A 53 -2.05 9.09 -4.20
CA ASN A 53 -1.88 9.51 -2.81
C ASN A 53 -0.65 8.81 -2.23
N ARG A 54 0.52 9.43 -2.40
CA ARG A 54 1.78 8.89 -1.89
C ARG A 54 1.91 9.17 -0.40
N ASP A 55 2.32 8.17 0.35
CA ASP A 55 2.61 8.31 1.78
C ASP A 55 3.94 9.06 2.02
N ILE A 56 4.83 9.10 1.03
CA ILE A 56 6.16 9.70 1.13
C ILE A 56 6.30 10.78 0.07
N GLU A 57 6.45 12.02 0.52
CA GLU A 57 6.84 13.15 -0.32
C GLU A 57 8.25 13.59 0.02
N ILE A 58 9.07 13.86 -1.00
CA ILE A 58 10.44 14.35 -0.81
C ILE A 58 10.39 15.84 -0.49
N THR A 59 10.95 16.18 0.65
CA THR A 59 11.09 17.53 1.17
C THR A 59 12.57 17.97 1.16
N LYS A 60 12.85 19.21 1.52
CA LYS A 60 14.23 19.71 1.65
C LYS A 60 15.04 18.97 2.73
N GLU A 61 14.35 18.45 3.72
CA GLU A 61 14.93 17.73 4.87
C GLU A 61 15.40 16.32 4.48
N ASP A 62 14.93 15.80 3.35
CA ASP A 62 15.34 14.48 2.84
C ASP A 62 16.67 14.52 2.08
N PHE A 63 17.21 15.72 1.76
CA PHE A 63 18.51 15.86 1.12
C PHE A 63 19.63 15.68 2.16
N TYR A 64 20.60 14.82 1.85
CA TYR A 64 21.76 14.59 2.70
C TYR A 64 22.50 15.90 2.99
N VAL A 65 22.90 16.08 4.22
CA VAL A 65 23.62 17.26 4.67
C VAL A 65 25.03 16.90 5.06
N GLU A 66 26.02 17.47 4.38
CA GLU A 66 27.40 17.36 4.75
C GLU A 66 27.76 18.39 5.80
N VAL A 67 28.32 17.89 6.91
CA VAL A 67 28.76 18.72 8.03
C VAL A 67 30.27 18.72 8.04
N THR A 68 30.87 19.88 7.76
CA THR A 68 32.33 20.07 7.74
C THR A 68 32.75 20.98 8.87
N SER A 69 33.65 20.51 9.75
CA SER A 69 34.27 21.34 10.77
C SER A 69 35.46 22.09 10.18
N ASN A 70 35.44 23.40 10.26
CA ASN A 70 36.50 24.27 9.79
C ASN A 70 37.63 24.36 10.81
N VAL A 71 38.81 24.82 10.37
CA VAL A 71 39.99 24.99 11.20
C VAL A 71 39.80 26.02 12.32
N ASP A 72 38.87 26.95 12.14
CA ASP A 72 38.50 27.99 13.11
C ASP A 72 37.48 27.53 14.15
N GLY A 73 37.10 26.25 14.14
CA GLY A 73 36.07 25.68 15.03
C GLY A 73 34.62 25.94 14.59
N SER A 74 34.39 26.65 13.50
CA SER A 74 33.06 26.80 12.93
C SER A 74 32.61 25.55 12.18
N THR A 75 31.32 25.32 12.08
CA THR A 75 30.73 24.19 11.36
C THR A 75 29.99 24.70 10.13
N THR A 76 30.40 24.21 8.95
CA THR A 76 29.68 24.48 7.71
C THR A 76 28.74 23.32 7.43
N VAL A 77 27.48 23.66 7.16
CA VAL A 77 26.40 22.70 6.86
C VAL A 77 25.96 22.91 5.42
N THR A 78 26.20 21.92 4.57
CA THR A 78 25.90 22.03 3.12
C THR A 78 24.97 20.90 2.70
N PRO A 79 23.70 21.21 2.34
CA PRO A 79 22.80 20.20 1.79
C PRO A 79 23.24 19.79 0.37
N SER A 80 23.06 18.51 0.04
CA SER A 80 23.26 18.03 -1.32
C SER A 80 22.25 18.66 -2.28
N ALA A 81 22.66 18.87 -3.52
CA ALA A 81 21.77 19.44 -4.54
C ALA A 81 20.86 18.39 -5.20
N LYS A 82 21.22 17.11 -5.08
CA LYS A 82 20.55 16.00 -5.78
C LYS A 82 20.49 14.76 -4.91
N ILE A 83 19.33 14.11 -4.88
CA ILE A 83 19.14 12.73 -4.44
C ILE A 83 19.06 11.87 -5.69
N ASP A 84 19.75 10.72 -5.69
CA ASP A 84 19.61 9.69 -6.72
C ASP A 84 19.43 8.33 -6.05
N ILE A 85 18.35 7.63 -6.41
CA ILE A 85 18.06 6.29 -5.93
C ILE A 85 17.89 5.38 -7.15
N CYS A 86 18.82 4.45 -7.34
CA CYS A 86 18.78 3.50 -8.43
C CYS A 86 18.23 2.16 -7.95
N TYR A 87 17.22 1.67 -8.64
CA TYR A 87 16.58 0.37 -8.40
C TYR A 87 16.93 -0.57 -9.55
N MET A 88 17.34 -1.78 -9.21
CA MET A 88 17.65 -2.82 -10.17
C MET A 88 16.80 -4.06 -9.86
N PHE A 89 16.09 -4.52 -10.88
CA PHE A 89 15.23 -5.69 -10.80
C PHE A 89 15.75 -6.82 -11.67
N GLU A 90 15.71 -8.05 -11.14
CA GLU A 90 16.13 -9.27 -11.80
C GLU A 90 15.00 -10.31 -11.83
N GLY A 91 15.22 -11.41 -12.59
CA GLY A 91 14.25 -12.49 -12.69
C GLY A 91 12.97 -12.11 -13.45
N LEU A 92 13.09 -11.29 -14.51
CA LEU A 92 11.97 -10.88 -15.33
C LEU A 92 11.44 -12.06 -16.15
N SER A 93 10.12 -12.19 -16.24
CA SER A 93 9.47 -13.06 -17.22
C SER A 93 9.46 -12.38 -18.60
N ALA A 94 9.21 -13.13 -19.67
CA ALA A 94 9.11 -12.57 -21.03
C ALA A 94 8.01 -11.50 -21.15
N GLN A 95 6.91 -11.64 -20.39
CA GLN A 95 5.85 -10.64 -20.33
C GLN A 95 6.33 -9.36 -19.63
N GLN A 96 7.07 -9.51 -18.54
CA GLN A 96 7.67 -8.40 -17.82
C GLN A 96 8.76 -7.70 -18.64
N GLU A 97 9.60 -8.42 -19.37
CA GLU A 97 10.55 -7.83 -20.30
C GLU A 97 9.85 -6.95 -21.35
N GLY A 98 8.70 -7.39 -21.86
CA GLY A 98 7.88 -6.60 -22.79
C GLY A 98 7.31 -5.33 -22.14
N ALA A 99 6.75 -5.45 -20.93
CA ALA A 99 6.17 -4.31 -20.20
C ALA A 99 7.22 -3.28 -19.75
N PHE A 100 8.43 -3.75 -19.37
CA PHE A 100 9.51 -2.92 -18.85
C PHE A 100 10.62 -2.67 -19.88
N TYR A 101 10.36 -2.80 -21.18
CA TYR A 101 11.38 -2.73 -22.25
C TYR A 101 12.22 -1.46 -22.19
N GLN A 102 11.65 -0.32 -21.80
CA GLN A 102 12.34 0.97 -21.70
C GLN A 102 13.40 1.00 -20.58
N TYR A 103 13.22 0.13 -19.57
CA TYR A 103 14.09 0.05 -18.39
C TYR A 103 15.11 -1.07 -18.48
N LEU A 104 15.06 -1.87 -19.57
CA LEU A 104 15.95 -3.01 -19.73
C LEU A 104 17.39 -2.56 -19.95
N ASP A 105 18.27 -3.18 -19.20
CA ASP A 105 19.71 -3.05 -19.29
C ASP A 105 20.33 -4.45 -19.25
N ARG A 106 21.52 -4.58 -19.78
CA ARG A 106 22.23 -5.86 -19.82
C ARG A 106 23.44 -5.80 -18.89
N LYS A 107 23.53 -6.75 -17.97
CA LYS A 107 24.75 -6.97 -17.19
C LYS A 107 25.90 -7.47 -18.06
N ASP A 108 27.11 -7.40 -17.51
CA ASP A 108 28.32 -7.88 -18.20
C ASP A 108 28.28 -9.39 -18.46
N ASP A 109 27.54 -10.16 -17.66
CA ASP A 109 27.29 -11.59 -17.84
C ASP A 109 26.17 -11.91 -18.88
N GLY A 110 25.58 -10.90 -19.47
CA GLY A 110 24.51 -11.02 -20.45
C GLY A 110 23.09 -11.08 -19.88
N THR A 111 22.91 -11.14 -18.56
CA THR A 111 21.60 -11.19 -17.89
C THR A 111 20.83 -9.88 -18.10
N MET A 112 19.54 -9.99 -18.46
CA MET A 112 18.65 -8.84 -18.56
C MET A 112 18.19 -8.40 -17.18
N VAL A 113 18.18 -7.10 -16.97
CA VAL A 113 17.71 -6.46 -15.73
C VAL A 113 16.88 -5.23 -16.09
N ALA A 114 15.92 -4.88 -15.26
CA ALA A 114 15.27 -3.58 -15.35
C ALA A 114 15.94 -2.62 -14.37
N ARG A 115 16.32 -1.44 -14.85
CA ARG A 115 17.02 -0.42 -14.05
C ARG A 115 16.33 0.92 -14.15
N VAL A 116 16.00 1.51 -13.00
CA VAL A 116 15.35 2.82 -12.91
C VAL A 116 16.04 3.66 -11.86
N HIS A 117 16.28 4.92 -12.17
CA HIS A 117 16.69 5.94 -11.22
C HIS A 117 15.52 6.87 -10.91
N LEU A 118 15.22 7.08 -9.64
CA LEU A 118 14.43 8.21 -9.17
C LEU A 118 15.39 9.30 -8.69
N CYS A 119 15.35 10.42 -9.38
CA CYS A 119 16.19 11.55 -9.10
C CYS A 119 15.37 12.74 -8.60
N PHE A 120 15.87 13.43 -7.59
CA PHE A 120 15.27 14.65 -7.07
C PHE A 120 16.34 15.74 -7.03
N GLU A 121 16.07 16.85 -7.69
CA GLU A 121 16.95 17.99 -7.71
C GLU A 121 16.34 19.18 -6.99
N MET A 122 17.13 19.78 -6.10
CA MET A 122 16.79 21.05 -5.47
C MET A 122 17.18 22.19 -6.40
N LYS A 123 16.19 22.85 -6.97
CA LYS A 123 16.36 24.03 -7.83
C LYS A 123 16.36 25.31 -7.00
N GLU A 124 16.62 26.45 -7.67
CA GLU A 124 16.53 27.76 -7.05
C GLU A 124 15.22 27.96 -6.28
N LYS A 125 15.27 28.74 -5.22
CA LYS A 125 14.15 29.00 -4.30
C LYS A 125 13.60 27.74 -3.58
N GLY A 126 14.37 26.62 -3.59
CA GLY A 126 14.04 25.39 -2.89
C GLY A 126 12.91 24.58 -3.53
N ARG A 127 12.63 24.76 -4.82
CA ARG A 127 11.72 23.92 -5.59
C ARG A 127 12.40 22.56 -5.85
N ILE A 128 11.73 21.46 -5.52
CA ILE A 128 12.20 20.13 -5.81
C ILE A 128 11.57 19.66 -7.13
N VAL A 129 12.40 19.14 -8.03
CA VAL A 129 11.99 18.57 -9.31
C VAL A 129 12.38 17.11 -9.32
N SER A 130 11.40 16.23 -9.55
CA SER A 130 11.61 14.79 -9.70
C SER A 130 11.76 14.40 -11.16
N SER A 131 12.58 13.40 -11.41
CA SER A 131 12.70 12.73 -12.71
C SER A 131 12.96 11.24 -12.51
N TYR A 132 12.53 10.42 -13.46
CA TYR A 132 12.82 9.01 -13.52
C TYR A 132 13.52 8.69 -14.83
N ILE A 133 14.63 7.97 -14.71
CA ILE A 133 15.62 7.82 -15.77
C ILE A 133 15.98 6.35 -15.88
N THR A 134 16.24 5.89 -17.10
CA THR A 134 16.65 4.50 -17.39
C THR A 134 18.14 4.40 -17.62
N GLY A 135 18.69 3.18 -17.53
CA GLY A 135 20.09 2.89 -17.87
C GLY A 135 21.06 2.93 -16.71
N LYS A 136 22.35 2.82 -17.01
CA LYS A 136 23.44 2.70 -16.01
C LYS A 136 23.81 4.03 -15.36
N GLU A 137 23.63 5.13 -16.06
CA GLU A 137 24.10 6.45 -15.66
C GLU A 137 22.95 7.35 -15.20
N GLU A 138 23.28 8.31 -14.37
CA GLU A 138 22.34 9.32 -13.85
C GLU A 138 21.78 10.25 -14.92
N ASN A 139 22.20 10.16 -16.17
CA ASN A 139 21.80 10.99 -17.32
C ASN A 139 21.09 10.17 -18.42
N GLY A 140 20.50 9.05 -18.06
CA GLY A 140 19.75 8.20 -19.00
C GLY A 140 18.49 8.88 -19.58
N LEU A 141 17.80 8.17 -20.45
CA LEU A 141 16.57 8.65 -21.05
C LEU A 141 15.43 8.61 -20.03
N ARG A 142 14.51 9.56 -20.14
CA ARG A 142 13.27 9.50 -19.38
C ARG A 142 12.40 8.37 -19.93
N ALA A 143 11.75 7.63 -19.04
CA ALA A 143 10.81 6.58 -19.38
C ALA A 143 9.36 7.02 -19.09
N ASP A 144 8.41 6.23 -19.60
CA ASP A 144 7.00 6.50 -19.38
C ASP A 144 6.58 6.22 -17.95
N TRP A 145 5.64 7.02 -17.48
CA TRP A 145 5.07 6.92 -16.14
C TRP A 145 4.27 5.63 -15.93
N ASP A 146 3.61 5.14 -16.96
CA ASP A 146 2.64 4.04 -16.88
C ASP A 146 3.23 2.75 -16.32
N THR A 147 4.53 2.56 -16.47
CA THR A 147 5.25 1.40 -15.92
C THR A 147 5.18 1.32 -14.39
N PHE A 148 5.05 2.46 -13.70
CA PHE A 148 4.94 2.47 -12.24
C PHE A 148 3.62 1.93 -11.70
N TYR A 149 2.58 1.83 -12.52
CA TYR A 149 1.30 1.20 -12.14
C TYR A 149 1.40 -0.29 -11.88
N TYR A 150 2.45 -0.95 -12.35
CA TYR A 150 2.68 -2.38 -12.08
C TYR A 150 3.32 -2.65 -10.72
N PHE A 151 3.74 -1.63 -9.96
CA PHE A 151 4.38 -1.80 -8.65
C PHE A 151 3.39 -1.55 -7.52
N HIS A 152 3.21 -2.54 -6.65
CA HIS A 152 2.23 -2.51 -5.57
C HIS A 152 2.89 -2.77 -4.22
N PRO A 153 2.98 -1.76 -3.34
CA PRO A 153 3.51 -1.94 -2.01
C PRO A 153 2.44 -2.38 -1.03
N TYR A 154 2.80 -3.29 -0.16
CA TYR A 154 2.11 -3.51 1.11
C TYR A 154 3.08 -3.13 2.23
N TYR A 155 2.75 -2.09 2.96
CA TYR A 155 3.62 -1.60 4.02
C TYR A 155 2.95 -1.71 5.37
N LEU A 156 3.70 -2.26 6.31
CA LEU A 156 3.32 -2.40 7.70
C LEU A 156 4.39 -1.76 8.57
N GLY A 157 4.18 -0.50 8.96
CA GLY A 157 5.13 0.27 9.78
C GLY A 157 5.17 -0.18 11.24
N ALA A 158 6.16 0.29 11.99
CA ALA A 158 6.35 -0.07 13.40
C ALA A 158 5.20 0.38 14.31
N LEU A 159 4.67 1.59 14.09
CA LEU A 159 3.48 2.12 14.78
C LEU A 159 2.21 1.78 13.99
N ARG A 160 1.79 0.56 14.07
CA ARG A 160 0.81 -0.04 13.17
C ARG A 160 -0.62 0.35 13.46
N ASP A 161 -1.33 0.75 12.43
CA ASP A 161 -2.79 0.75 12.43
C ASP A 161 -3.33 -0.37 11.51
N SER A 162 -2.94 -1.63 11.83
CA SER A 162 -3.48 -2.82 11.16
C SER A 162 -5.00 -2.88 11.24
N THR A 163 -5.56 -2.35 12.33
CA THR A 163 -7.00 -2.23 12.52
C THR A 163 -7.60 -1.31 11.46
N ARG A 164 -6.97 -0.16 11.18
CA ARG A 164 -7.44 0.78 10.15
C ARG A 164 -7.43 0.15 8.76
N GLY A 165 -6.36 -0.57 8.40
CA GLY A 165 -6.25 -1.25 7.10
C GLY A 165 -7.33 -2.29 6.85
N LEU A 166 -7.83 -2.95 7.91
CA LEU A 166 -8.87 -3.99 7.85
C LEU A 166 -10.28 -3.46 8.11
N MET A 167 -10.42 -2.38 8.89
CA MET A 167 -11.71 -1.88 9.39
C MET A 167 -12.19 -0.61 8.67
N SER A 168 -11.39 -0.01 7.79
CA SER A 168 -11.82 1.16 7.02
C SER A 168 -13.13 0.91 6.28
N THR A 169 -14.01 1.91 6.26
CA THR A 169 -15.25 1.88 5.49
C THR A 169 -15.04 2.16 4.00
N ARG A 170 -13.85 2.61 3.63
CA ARG A 170 -13.47 2.89 2.25
C ARG A 170 -12.16 2.20 1.93
N ASN A 171 -12.16 1.41 0.85
CA ASN A 171 -10.96 0.79 0.27
C ASN A 171 -10.13 -0.02 1.28
N ASN A 172 -10.77 -0.83 2.14
CA ASN A 172 -10.04 -1.72 3.02
C ASN A 172 -9.51 -2.95 2.28
N LEU A 173 -8.48 -3.57 2.84
CA LEU A 173 -7.80 -4.72 2.25
C LEU A 173 -8.75 -5.89 1.94
N LEU A 174 -9.63 -6.25 2.88
CA LEU A 174 -10.59 -7.33 2.71
C LEU A 174 -11.61 -7.03 1.62
N GLY A 175 -12.14 -5.80 1.59
CA GLY A 175 -13.08 -5.35 0.57
C GLY A 175 -12.49 -5.45 -0.84
N ARG A 176 -11.23 -5.05 -1.01
CA ARG A 176 -10.52 -5.18 -2.30
C ARG A 176 -10.39 -6.65 -2.72
N GLY A 177 -9.95 -7.52 -1.81
CA GLY A 177 -9.81 -8.95 -2.09
C GLY A 177 -11.15 -9.62 -2.44
N ILE A 178 -12.22 -9.30 -1.69
CA ILE A 178 -13.57 -9.83 -1.96
C ILE A 178 -14.08 -9.30 -3.30
N LYS A 179 -13.95 -8.00 -3.58
CA LYS A 179 -14.38 -7.42 -4.86
C LYS A 179 -13.73 -8.13 -6.04
N ARG A 180 -12.41 -8.32 -6.00
CA ARG A 180 -11.66 -9.01 -7.05
C ARG A 180 -12.17 -10.44 -7.31
N LYS A 181 -12.51 -11.18 -6.24
CA LYS A 181 -13.10 -12.53 -6.36
C LYS A 181 -14.50 -12.49 -6.99
N ILE A 182 -15.31 -11.49 -6.65
CA ILE A 182 -16.64 -11.27 -7.23
C ILE A 182 -16.50 -10.93 -8.72
N ASP A 183 -15.60 -10.01 -9.09
CA ASP A 183 -15.35 -9.60 -10.47
C ASP A 183 -14.88 -10.81 -11.32
N ARG A 184 -13.95 -11.61 -10.78
CA ARG A 184 -13.47 -12.85 -11.44
C ARG A 184 -14.56 -13.88 -11.63
N ALA A 185 -15.47 -14.01 -10.67
CA ALA A 185 -16.60 -14.92 -10.75
C ALA A 185 -17.74 -14.40 -11.64
N GLY A 186 -17.72 -13.13 -12.05
CA GLY A 186 -18.81 -12.48 -12.76
C GLY A 186 -20.11 -12.40 -11.94
N SER A 187 -20.02 -12.40 -10.61
CA SER A 187 -21.15 -12.50 -9.68
C SER A 187 -21.57 -11.17 -9.06
N GLU A 188 -21.17 -10.05 -9.65
CA GLU A 188 -21.48 -8.71 -9.13
C GLU A 188 -22.99 -8.45 -9.05
N ASP A 189 -23.74 -8.81 -10.10
CA ASP A 189 -25.17 -8.62 -10.15
C ASP A 189 -25.92 -9.50 -9.14
N ASP A 190 -25.42 -10.70 -8.88
CA ASP A 190 -25.98 -11.59 -7.86
C ASP A 190 -25.82 -10.98 -6.46
N VAL A 191 -24.63 -10.47 -6.14
CA VAL A 191 -24.36 -9.81 -4.85
C VAL A 191 -25.21 -8.57 -4.69
N LYS A 192 -25.32 -7.72 -5.73
CA LYS A 192 -26.19 -6.54 -5.72
C LYS A 192 -27.65 -6.94 -5.48
N SER A 193 -28.15 -7.95 -6.18
CA SER A 193 -29.55 -8.42 -6.04
C SER A 193 -29.89 -8.91 -4.64
N ILE A 194 -28.92 -9.49 -3.92
CA ILE A 194 -29.10 -9.90 -2.52
C ILE A 194 -29.28 -8.66 -1.63
N VAL A 195 -28.44 -7.64 -1.83
CA VAL A 195 -28.50 -6.41 -1.04
C VAL A 195 -29.74 -5.60 -1.36
N ASP A 196 -30.12 -5.50 -2.65
CA ASP A 196 -31.33 -4.79 -3.07
C ASP A 196 -32.58 -5.41 -2.44
N ARG A 197 -32.69 -6.75 -2.43
CA ARG A 197 -33.79 -7.43 -1.75
C ARG A 197 -33.83 -7.16 -0.25
N ALA A 198 -32.67 -7.12 0.40
CA ALA A 198 -32.59 -6.79 1.82
C ALA A 198 -33.01 -5.32 2.08
N ASN A 199 -32.59 -4.40 1.20
CA ASN A 199 -32.96 -2.99 1.25
C ASN A 199 -34.46 -2.80 1.06
N ASP A 200 -35.07 -3.47 0.09
CA ASP A 200 -36.51 -3.42 -0.14
C ASP A 200 -37.31 -3.91 1.09
N GLN A 201 -36.83 -4.99 1.73
CA GLN A 201 -37.47 -5.49 2.95
C GLN A 201 -37.35 -4.51 4.12
N LEU A 202 -36.19 -3.81 4.24
CA LEU A 202 -36.02 -2.78 5.28
C LEU A 202 -36.93 -1.56 5.04
N LEU A 203 -37.03 -1.08 3.80
CA LEU A 203 -37.85 0.05 3.43
C LEU A 203 -39.36 -0.25 3.59
N GLN A 204 -39.76 -1.52 3.53
CA GLN A 204 -41.13 -1.96 3.77
C GLN A 204 -41.48 -2.10 5.25
N ARG A 205 -40.53 -1.98 6.17
CA ARG A 205 -40.80 -2.06 7.61
C ARG A 205 -41.73 -0.91 8.05
N GLN A 206 -42.61 -1.22 8.98
CA GLN A 206 -43.57 -0.27 9.49
C GLN A 206 -42.92 0.98 10.06
N GLU A 207 -41.83 0.81 10.80
CA GLU A 207 -41.12 1.89 11.46
C GLU A 207 -40.54 2.89 10.44
N VAL A 208 -40.05 2.41 9.29
CA VAL A 208 -39.51 3.25 8.20
C VAL A 208 -40.64 3.99 7.49
N ARG A 209 -41.75 3.30 7.20
CA ARG A 209 -42.93 3.91 6.57
C ARG A 209 -43.58 4.96 7.45
N GLU A 210 -43.74 4.70 8.75
CA GLU A 210 -44.26 5.66 9.70
C GLU A 210 -43.39 6.92 9.78
N THR A 211 -42.07 6.75 9.76
CA THR A 211 -41.11 7.87 9.72
C THR A 211 -41.31 8.68 8.44
N GLN A 212 -41.37 8.02 7.29
CA GLN A 212 -41.58 8.68 5.98
C GLN A 212 -42.94 9.45 5.97
N THR A 213 -44.00 8.83 6.45
CA THR A 213 -45.32 9.47 6.55
C THR A 213 -45.25 10.71 7.45
N GLY A 214 -44.64 10.60 8.63
CA GLY A 214 -44.48 11.74 9.53
C GLY A 214 -43.69 12.91 8.93
N ILE A 215 -42.63 12.59 8.12
CA ILE A 215 -41.89 13.62 7.37
C ILE A 215 -42.82 14.29 6.36
N ASN A 216 -43.56 13.52 5.58
CA ASN A 216 -44.43 14.03 4.53
C ASN A 216 -45.60 14.85 5.10
N ASP A 217 -46.18 14.43 6.21
CA ASP A 217 -47.22 15.19 6.90
C ASP A 217 -46.73 16.57 7.37
N ASN A 218 -45.52 16.61 7.92
CA ASN A 218 -44.90 17.88 8.31
C ASN A 218 -44.56 18.75 7.09
N LEU A 219 -44.06 18.16 5.99
CA LEU A 219 -43.73 18.88 4.76
C LEU A 219 -44.99 19.53 4.15
N VAL A 220 -46.09 18.84 4.13
CA VAL A 220 -47.40 19.40 3.67
C VAL A 220 -47.77 20.62 4.50
N GLN A 221 -47.61 20.56 5.82
CA GLN A 221 -47.92 21.69 6.71
C GLN A 221 -47.00 22.90 6.48
N ILE A 222 -45.70 22.64 6.25
CA ILE A 222 -44.68 23.69 6.07
C ILE A 222 -44.75 24.30 4.66
N SER A 223 -44.85 23.48 3.63
CA SER A 223 -44.67 23.89 2.23
C SER A 223 -45.94 24.28 1.51
N ARG A 224 -47.10 23.99 2.07
CA ARG A 224 -48.44 24.29 1.49
C ARG A 224 -48.55 23.94 0.00
N THR A 225 -48.07 22.78 -0.43
CA THR A 225 -48.10 22.26 -1.82
C THR A 225 -46.91 22.55 -2.74
N VAL A 226 -45.86 23.16 -2.25
CA VAL A 226 -44.66 23.44 -3.08
C VAL A 226 -43.73 22.21 -3.23
N LEU A 227 -43.63 21.39 -2.18
CA LEU A 227 -42.81 20.16 -2.19
C LEU A 227 -43.72 18.94 -2.34
N LYS A 228 -43.28 18.00 -3.19
CA LYS A 228 -43.88 16.67 -3.32
C LYS A 228 -43.39 15.78 -2.19
N ASP A 229 -44.00 14.61 -2.07
CA ASP A 229 -43.65 13.61 -1.07
C ASP A 229 -42.15 13.25 -1.15
N VAL A 230 -41.55 13.11 0.02
CA VAL A 230 -40.18 12.57 0.18
C VAL A 230 -40.29 11.06 0.27
N GLU A 231 -39.50 10.38 -0.52
CA GLU A 231 -39.29 8.94 -0.43
C GLU A 231 -37.94 8.66 0.25
N LEU A 232 -37.91 7.67 1.14
CA LEU A 232 -36.72 7.17 1.76
C LEU A 232 -36.15 6.07 0.88
N HIS A 233 -34.83 6.09 0.63
CA HIS A 233 -34.14 5.02 -0.05
C HIS A 233 -32.78 4.77 0.61
N ILE A 234 -32.22 3.60 0.39
CA ILE A 234 -30.86 3.26 0.83
C ILE A 234 -29.90 3.54 -0.32
N GLU A 235 -29.07 4.55 -0.15
CA GLU A 235 -28.24 5.15 -1.23
C GLU A 235 -27.19 4.22 -1.83
N GLN A 236 -26.89 3.06 -1.21
CA GLN A 236 -25.64 2.37 -1.53
C GLN A 236 -25.84 0.90 -1.92
N ASN A 237 -26.04 0.66 -3.21
CA ASN A 237 -25.91 -0.66 -3.83
C ASN A 237 -24.63 -0.81 -4.69
N ARG A 238 -23.64 0.07 -4.55
CA ARG A 238 -22.33 -0.10 -5.21
C ARG A 238 -21.54 -1.20 -4.53
N ILE A 239 -20.96 -2.09 -5.31
CA ILE A 239 -20.22 -3.24 -4.80
C ILE A 239 -19.08 -2.85 -3.85
N GLU A 240 -18.41 -1.72 -4.12
CA GLU A 240 -17.35 -1.20 -3.27
C GLU A 240 -17.80 -0.92 -1.83
N TYR A 241 -19.02 -0.42 -1.67
CA TYR A 241 -19.56 -0.18 -0.32
C TYR A 241 -19.96 -1.48 0.36
N ILE A 242 -20.62 -2.38 -0.40
CA ILE A 242 -21.07 -3.68 0.12
C ILE A 242 -19.90 -4.47 0.68
N VAL A 243 -18.81 -4.60 -0.09
CA VAL A 243 -17.63 -5.37 0.35
C VAL A 243 -16.88 -4.68 1.49
N ASN A 244 -16.88 -3.35 1.54
CA ASN A 244 -16.18 -2.60 2.59
C ASN A 244 -16.91 -2.59 3.94
N ILE A 245 -18.19 -2.97 4.03
CA ILE A 245 -18.88 -3.15 5.31
C ILE A 245 -18.60 -4.52 5.94
N ILE A 246 -18.08 -5.47 5.18
CA ILE A 246 -17.68 -6.79 5.69
C ILE A 246 -16.44 -6.60 6.57
N LYS A 247 -16.55 -6.95 7.86
CA LYS A 247 -15.50 -6.76 8.85
C LYS A 247 -15.09 -8.09 9.48
N PRO A 248 -13.81 -8.29 9.74
CA PRO A 248 -13.36 -9.49 10.46
C PRO A 248 -13.66 -9.36 11.95
N PHE A 249 -13.97 -10.48 12.57
CA PHE A 249 -14.05 -10.62 14.02
C PHE A 249 -13.48 -11.99 14.43
N LEU A 250 -13.04 -12.12 15.67
CA LEU A 250 -12.62 -13.41 16.25
C LEU A 250 -13.80 -14.01 17.00
N PRO A 251 -14.34 -15.16 16.56
CA PRO A 251 -15.49 -15.77 17.21
C PRO A 251 -15.17 -16.20 18.66
N TYR A 252 -16.12 -16.11 19.57
CA TYR A 252 -15.95 -16.59 20.96
C TYR A 252 -15.69 -18.10 21.03
N ALA A 253 -16.34 -18.86 20.16
CA ALA A 253 -16.10 -20.28 19.94
C ALA A 253 -16.20 -20.57 18.43
N ALA A 254 -15.68 -21.71 18.02
CA ALA A 254 -15.74 -22.14 16.63
C ALA A 254 -17.20 -22.13 16.14
N ALA A 255 -17.44 -21.49 14.99
CA ALA A 255 -18.74 -21.28 14.35
C ALA A 255 -19.69 -20.27 15.02
N ASP A 256 -19.28 -19.55 16.05
CA ASP A 256 -20.10 -18.46 16.60
C ASP A 256 -20.25 -17.32 15.56
N LYS A 257 -21.46 -16.74 15.52
CA LYS A 257 -21.74 -15.52 14.75
C LYS A 257 -21.38 -14.25 15.50
N GLN A 258 -20.93 -14.37 16.73
CA GLN A 258 -20.49 -13.28 17.59
C GLN A 258 -19.07 -13.52 18.06
N GLY A 259 -18.34 -12.46 18.34
CA GLY A 259 -16.95 -12.53 18.74
C GLY A 259 -16.35 -11.16 19.05
N PHE A 260 -15.05 -11.15 19.30
CA PHE A 260 -14.30 -9.93 19.54
C PHE A 260 -14.05 -9.19 18.22
N MET A 261 -14.43 -7.92 18.16
CA MET A 261 -14.03 -7.03 17.08
C MET A 261 -12.52 -6.77 17.15
N LEU A 262 -11.88 -6.45 16.04
CA LEU A 262 -10.43 -6.17 16.02
C LEU A 262 -10.02 -5.05 16.98
N THR A 263 -10.90 -4.08 17.26
CA THR A 263 -10.67 -3.02 18.26
C THR A 263 -10.59 -3.53 19.70
N GLN A 264 -11.07 -4.72 19.97
CA GLN A 264 -11.05 -5.39 21.27
C GLN A 264 -9.89 -6.39 21.41
N ASN A 265 -9.18 -6.67 20.33
CA ASN A 265 -8.06 -7.59 20.29
C ASN A 265 -6.74 -6.91 20.61
N SER A 266 -5.74 -7.72 20.97
CA SER A 266 -4.38 -7.22 21.10
C SER A 266 -3.82 -6.78 19.75
N LEU A 267 -2.95 -5.77 19.76
CA LEU A 267 -2.30 -5.26 18.56
C LEU A 267 -1.50 -6.36 17.82
N GLY A 268 -0.84 -7.27 18.56
CA GLY A 268 -0.11 -8.39 17.97
C GLY A 268 -0.99 -9.32 17.15
N PHE A 269 -2.16 -9.71 17.67
CA PHE A 269 -3.10 -10.52 16.89
C PHE A 269 -3.64 -9.80 15.65
N ASN A 270 -3.95 -8.51 15.77
CA ASN A 270 -4.40 -7.72 14.62
C ASN A 270 -3.32 -7.64 13.54
N ASN A 271 -2.05 -7.54 13.92
CA ASN A 271 -0.92 -7.58 12.99
C ASN A 271 -0.82 -8.92 12.25
N LEU A 272 -1.01 -10.04 12.95
CA LEU A 272 -1.02 -11.37 12.31
C LEU A 272 -2.17 -11.51 11.32
N ILE A 273 -3.38 -11.05 11.69
CA ILE A 273 -4.55 -11.07 10.81
C ILE A 273 -4.27 -10.20 9.57
N TYR A 274 -3.67 -9.02 9.75
CA TYR A 274 -3.33 -8.14 8.65
C TYR A 274 -2.31 -8.79 7.70
N ILE A 275 -1.20 -9.33 8.22
CA ILE A 275 -0.17 -10.01 7.42
C ILE A 275 -0.77 -11.19 6.65
N ALA A 276 -1.57 -12.04 7.31
CA ALA A 276 -2.24 -13.15 6.65
C ALA A 276 -3.19 -12.69 5.53
N SER A 277 -3.91 -11.58 5.76
CA SER A 277 -4.81 -10.99 4.76
C SER A 277 -4.04 -10.44 3.56
N VAL A 278 -2.90 -9.75 3.79
CA VAL A 278 -2.03 -9.25 2.73
C VAL A 278 -1.47 -10.38 1.89
N LEU A 279 -0.93 -11.42 2.52
CA LEU A 279 -0.36 -12.56 1.80
C LEU A 279 -1.42 -13.30 0.97
N SER A 280 -2.64 -13.44 1.50
CA SER A 280 -3.78 -13.97 0.72
C SER A 280 -4.09 -13.06 -0.48
N ASP A 281 -4.08 -11.75 -0.29
CA ASP A 281 -4.36 -10.76 -1.33
C ASP A 281 -3.30 -10.79 -2.44
N ILE A 282 -2.03 -10.88 -2.09
CA ILE A 282 -0.92 -11.00 -3.04
C ILE A 282 -1.07 -12.27 -3.89
N LYS A 283 -1.35 -13.42 -3.26
CA LYS A 283 -1.57 -14.69 -3.99
C LYS A 283 -2.73 -14.58 -5.00
N ASP A 284 -3.83 -13.96 -4.60
CA ASP A 284 -4.98 -13.73 -5.47
C ASP A 284 -4.64 -12.78 -6.64
N CYS A 285 -3.82 -11.75 -6.38
CA CYS A 285 -3.40 -10.79 -7.41
C CYS A 285 -2.52 -11.40 -8.49
N HIS A 286 -1.59 -12.27 -8.13
CA HIS A 286 -0.71 -12.95 -9.11
C HIS A 286 -1.46 -13.83 -10.11
N VAL A 287 -2.65 -14.29 -9.77
CA VAL A 287 -3.51 -15.05 -10.70
C VAL A 287 -4.06 -14.15 -11.81
N ASP A 288 -4.33 -12.87 -11.49
CA ASP A 288 -4.99 -11.95 -12.42
C ASP A 288 -3.98 -11.18 -13.29
N ASP A 289 -2.81 -10.88 -12.76
CA ASP A 289 -1.80 -10.05 -13.44
C ASP A 289 -0.37 -10.60 -13.23
N ALA A 290 0.12 -11.27 -14.28
CA ALA A 290 1.47 -11.84 -14.28
C ALA A 290 2.59 -10.79 -14.45
N VAL A 291 2.26 -9.53 -14.76
CA VAL A 291 3.22 -8.44 -14.94
C VAL A 291 3.47 -7.71 -13.63
N SER A 292 2.43 -7.50 -12.84
CA SER A 292 2.49 -6.76 -11.58
C SER A 292 3.47 -7.34 -10.57
N ILE A 293 4.09 -6.45 -9.79
CA ILE A 293 5.12 -6.75 -8.81
C ILE A 293 4.65 -6.26 -7.45
N TYR A 294 4.62 -7.18 -6.51
CA TYR A 294 4.15 -6.94 -5.15
C TYR A 294 5.33 -6.98 -4.19
N ALA A 295 5.41 -5.98 -3.32
CA ALA A 295 6.39 -5.96 -2.24
C ALA A 295 5.70 -5.84 -0.89
N LEU A 296 5.99 -6.76 0.02
CA LEU A 296 5.57 -6.68 1.41
C LEU A 296 6.74 -6.18 2.26
N LEU A 297 6.59 -4.99 2.82
CA LEU A 297 7.55 -4.33 3.68
C LEU A 297 7.00 -4.28 5.10
N ILE A 298 7.71 -4.90 6.05
CA ILE A 298 7.28 -4.97 7.44
C ILE A 298 8.39 -4.40 8.33
N GLU A 299 8.07 -3.39 9.12
CA GLU A 299 8.95 -2.91 10.19
C GLU A 299 8.57 -3.55 11.52
N GLU A 300 9.57 -3.96 12.28
CA GLU A 300 9.42 -4.57 13.60
C GLU A 300 8.32 -5.65 13.66
N PRO A 301 8.40 -6.69 12.82
CA PRO A 301 7.37 -7.73 12.78
C PRO A 301 7.15 -8.43 14.12
N GLU A 302 8.15 -8.39 15.01
CA GLU A 302 8.13 -8.93 16.35
C GLU A 302 7.36 -8.06 17.36
N ALA A 303 7.10 -6.80 17.07
CA ALA A 303 6.47 -5.88 18.01
C ALA A 303 5.11 -6.40 18.49
N HIS A 304 4.93 -6.41 19.81
CA HIS A 304 3.69 -6.87 20.48
C HIS A 304 3.34 -8.36 20.27
N LEU A 305 4.25 -9.19 19.72
CA LEU A 305 4.06 -10.62 19.60
C LEU A 305 4.79 -11.38 20.72
N HIS A 306 4.15 -12.43 21.23
CA HIS A 306 4.81 -13.39 22.10
C HIS A 306 5.93 -14.11 21.32
N PRO A 307 7.10 -14.41 21.93
CA PRO A 307 8.25 -15.01 21.24
C PRO A 307 7.93 -16.23 20.37
N GLN A 308 7.04 -17.09 20.81
CA GLN A 308 6.59 -18.24 20.02
C GLN A 308 5.89 -17.84 18.71
N LEU A 309 5.06 -16.80 18.75
CA LEU A 309 4.38 -16.27 17.56
C LEU A 309 5.35 -15.59 16.62
N GLN A 310 6.41 -14.94 17.15
CA GLN A 310 7.49 -14.40 16.33
C GLN A 310 8.18 -15.47 15.51
N VAL A 311 8.57 -16.59 16.16
CA VAL A 311 9.21 -17.73 15.48
C VAL A 311 8.28 -18.30 14.40
N ASN A 312 7.00 -18.49 14.73
CA ASN A 312 6.02 -19.01 13.76
C ASN A 312 5.84 -18.07 12.58
N LEU A 313 5.77 -16.76 12.81
CA LEU A 313 5.65 -15.75 11.76
C LEU A 313 6.88 -15.78 10.83
N TYR A 314 8.10 -15.78 11.38
CA TYR A 314 9.32 -15.85 10.56
C TYR A 314 9.41 -17.15 9.76
N ASN A 315 9.08 -18.28 10.35
CA ASN A 315 9.05 -19.55 9.64
C ASN A 315 8.00 -19.54 8.51
N PHE A 316 6.83 -18.95 8.75
CA PHE A 316 5.79 -18.81 7.76
C PHE A 316 6.24 -17.90 6.61
N LEU A 317 6.80 -16.73 6.90
CA LEU A 317 7.31 -15.80 5.88
C LEU A 317 8.45 -16.40 5.06
N LYS A 318 9.33 -17.19 5.70
CA LYS A 318 10.43 -17.87 5.01
C LYS A 318 9.95 -18.92 4.00
N ASN A 319 8.82 -19.57 4.29
CA ASN A 319 8.25 -20.63 3.46
C ASN A 319 7.08 -20.14 2.60
N ALA A 320 6.84 -18.85 2.53
CA ALA A 320 5.69 -18.27 1.82
C ALA A 320 5.81 -18.32 0.28
N ASP A 321 6.93 -18.80 -0.25
CA ASP A 321 7.19 -18.90 -1.69
C ASP A 321 6.71 -20.22 -2.32
N ASP A 322 6.20 -21.15 -1.54
CA ASP A 322 5.58 -22.40 -1.97
C ASP A 322 4.04 -22.24 -1.97
#